data_76179ceeb9bcb8425fb4d55a8fc140a3
#
_entry.id   76179ceeb9bcb8425fb4d55a8fc140a3
#
_cell.length_a   1.000
_cell.length_b   1.000
_cell.length_c   1.000
_cell.angle_alpha   90.00
_cell.angle_beta   90.00
_cell.angle_gamma   90.00
#
_symmetry.space_group_name_H-M   'P 1'
#
loop_
_entity.id
_entity.type
_entity.pdbx_description
1 polymer ?
#
loop_
_entity_poly.entity_id
_entity_poly.type
_entity_poly.pdbx_seq_one_letter_code
_entity_poly.pdbx_strand_id
1 'polypeptide(L)'
;MLLSTTLSAGSKTQQLRQKLDNLLEQRKALIDNKNKDINRLKKNLTTSENTLKRLQTYEQLFEEYYVFQFDSAMTYLNKGIKLAKETQNTYYYNSNTISKAELLSIGGLYSEAIHEIKQVDTTGLDKAQHFEYYFSLFRIHTYWADFCNDKTYTPTHRLKAQEYLKKAMPFCDETGKTYEYYLGEYAVFVLNNPQAAHAHYVKAIKQLPQNSRFYAMSCFALSGSYGNEGNTEKQEEFLLLSSIADIENCTMENFALQNLAMYIFEHNKDELDLAQQY
;
A
#
# COMPACT_ATOMS: atom_id res chain seq x y z
N MET A 1 8.97 -41.42 -2.96
CA MET A 1 8.78 -40.43 -1.87
C MET A 1 8.56 -39.02 -2.40
N LEU A 2 7.94 -38.86 -3.57
CA LEU A 2 7.70 -37.57 -4.27
C LEU A 2 6.21 -37.20 -4.38
N LEU A 3 5.30 -38.07 -3.92
CA LEU A 3 3.85 -37.86 -4.03
C LEU A 3 3.21 -37.11 -2.84
N SER A 4 3.93 -36.93 -1.72
CA SER A 4 3.35 -36.30 -0.52
C SER A 4 3.49 -34.79 -0.47
N THR A 5 4.39 -34.18 -1.28
CA THR A 5 4.59 -32.72 -1.30
C THR A 5 3.63 -32.00 -2.24
N THR A 6 3.23 -32.62 -3.34
CA THR A 6 2.28 -32.05 -4.30
C THR A 6 0.83 -32.06 -3.76
N LEU A 7 0.43 -33.07 -3.02
CA LEU A 7 -0.89 -33.10 -2.37
C LEU A 7 -1.05 -32.04 -1.27
N SER A 8 0.05 -31.68 -0.58
CA SER A 8 0.02 -30.65 0.49
C SER A 8 -0.14 -29.23 -0.07
N ALA A 9 0.46 -28.95 -1.22
CA ALA A 9 0.47 -27.61 -1.79
C ALA A 9 -0.87 -27.28 -2.52
N GLY A 10 -1.41 -28.21 -3.31
CA GLY A 10 -2.77 -28.06 -3.87
C GLY A 10 -3.85 -27.90 -2.80
N SER A 11 -3.70 -28.56 -1.63
CA SER A 11 -4.57 -28.37 -0.47
C SER A 11 -4.47 -26.93 0.10
N LYS A 12 -3.29 -26.30 0.13
CA LYS A 12 -3.11 -24.95 0.67
C LYS A 12 -3.72 -23.88 -0.25
N THR A 13 -3.47 -23.95 -1.52
CA THR A 13 -4.03 -23.03 -2.52
C THR A 13 -5.56 -23.14 -2.53
N GLN A 14 -6.11 -24.35 -2.49
CA GLN A 14 -7.54 -24.57 -2.42
C GLN A 14 -8.18 -23.99 -1.14
N GLN A 15 -7.51 -24.10 0.00
CA GLN A 15 -7.97 -23.47 1.25
C GLN A 15 -7.96 -21.95 1.16
N LEU A 16 -6.94 -21.36 0.52
CA LEU A 16 -6.85 -19.93 0.33
C LEU A 16 -7.93 -19.42 -0.64
N ARG A 17 -8.20 -20.12 -1.74
CA ARG A 17 -9.31 -19.81 -2.65
C ARG A 17 -10.65 -19.81 -1.90
N GLN A 18 -10.93 -20.86 -1.13
CA GLN A 18 -12.15 -20.93 -0.33
C GLN A 18 -12.25 -19.79 0.70
N LYS A 19 -11.12 -19.42 1.33
CA LYS A 19 -11.09 -18.26 2.25
C LYS A 19 -11.41 -16.97 1.50
N LEU A 20 -10.83 -16.76 0.32
CA LEU A 20 -11.09 -15.57 -0.52
C LEU A 20 -12.55 -15.48 -0.92
N ASP A 21 -13.15 -16.58 -1.40
CA ASP A 21 -14.57 -16.63 -1.81
C ASP A 21 -15.48 -16.26 -0.63
N ASN A 22 -15.24 -16.84 0.53
CA ASN A 22 -16.00 -16.52 1.75
C ASN A 22 -15.86 -15.03 2.14
N LEU A 23 -14.68 -14.43 1.97
CA LEU A 23 -14.48 -13.00 2.26
C LEU A 23 -15.17 -12.10 1.24
N LEU A 24 -15.19 -12.47 -0.03
CA LEU A 24 -15.92 -11.76 -1.08
C LEU A 24 -17.44 -11.76 -0.79
N GLU A 25 -18.02 -12.90 -0.38
CA GLU A 25 -19.41 -12.98 0.07
C GLU A 25 -19.68 -12.08 1.29
N GLN A 26 -18.71 -11.99 2.21
CA GLN A 26 -18.81 -11.17 3.43
C GLN A 26 -18.37 -9.72 3.25
N ARG A 27 -17.97 -9.29 2.05
CA ARG A 27 -17.41 -7.94 1.79
C ARG A 27 -18.31 -6.83 2.32
N LYS A 28 -19.62 -6.96 2.19
CA LYS A 28 -20.55 -5.98 2.74
C LYS A 28 -20.45 -5.85 4.26
N ALA A 29 -20.36 -6.97 4.96
CA ALA A 29 -20.24 -6.96 6.43
C ALA A 29 -18.89 -6.37 6.89
N LEU A 30 -17.79 -6.61 6.16
CA LEU A 30 -16.49 -5.99 6.41
C LEU A 30 -16.56 -4.47 6.25
N ILE A 31 -17.17 -3.98 5.17
CA ILE A 31 -17.39 -2.55 4.92
C ILE A 31 -18.28 -1.93 6.01
N ASP A 32 -19.34 -2.60 6.42
CA ASP A 32 -20.24 -2.11 7.48
C ASP A 32 -19.48 -2.00 8.82
N ASN A 33 -18.60 -2.93 9.15
CA ASN A 33 -17.77 -2.87 10.35
C ASN A 33 -16.75 -1.74 10.28
N LYS A 34 -16.06 -1.57 9.16
CA LYS A 34 -15.16 -0.43 8.93
C LYS A 34 -15.88 0.91 9.10
N ASN A 35 -17.09 1.02 8.56
CA ASN A 35 -17.91 2.23 8.73
C ASN A 35 -18.32 2.48 10.19
N LYS A 36 -18.51 1.44 11.00
CA LYS A 36 -18.76 1.60 12.46
C LYS A 36 -17.55 2.21 13.16
N ASP A 37 -16.33 1.72 12.86
CA ASP A 37 -15.10 2.27 13.44
C ASP A 37 -14.84 3.71 13.01
N ILE A 38 -15.04 4.03 11.74
CA ILE A 38 -15.00 5.39 11.20
C ILE A 38 -16.03 6.29 11.93
N ASN A 39 -17.25 5.83 12.12
CA ASN A 39 -18.30 6.61 12.82
C ASN A 39 -17.95 6.85 14.29
N ARG A 40 -17.26 5.90 14.95
CA ARG A 40 -16.74 6.10 16.31
C ARG A 40 -15.70 7.23 16.35
N LEU A 41 -14.76 7.26 15.39
CA LEU A 41 -13.78 8.35 15.27
C LEU A 41 -14.46 9.70 15.01
N LYS A 42 -15.45 9.75 14.10
CA LYS A 42 -16.22 10.98 13.83
C LYS A 42 -16.95 11.48 15.07
N LYS A 43 -17.50 10.59 15.88
CA LYS A 43 -18.16 10.97 17.15
C LYS A 43 -17.16 11.56 18.14
N ASN A 44 -15.96 10.97 18.27
CA ASN A 44 -14.89 11.52 19.11
C ASN A 44 -14.48 12.92 18.66
N LEU A 45 -14.48 13.19 17.35
CA LEU A 45 -14.16 14.50 16.79
C LEU A 45 -15.17 15.57 17.20
N THR A 46 -16.47 15.26 17.22
CA THR A 46 -17.52 16.21 17.58
C THR A 46 -17.54 16.58 19.07
N THR A 47 -17.00 15.71 19.92
CA THR A 47 -16.99 15.91 21.40
C THR A 47 -15.69 16.50 21.90
N SER A 48 -14.65 16.62 21.06
CA SER A 48 -13.33 17.08 21.48
C SER A 48 -13.14 18.59 21.27
N GLU A 49 -12.89 19.32 22.34
CA GLU A 49 -12.45 20.73 22.31
C GLU A 49 -10.91 20.86 22.18
N ASN A 50 -10.16 19.79 22.46
CA ASN A 50 -8.71 19.80 22.41
C ASN A 50 -8.21 19.74 20.95
N THR A 51 -7.50 20.78 20.54
CA THR A 51 -6.96 20.95 19.18
C THR A 51 -6.05 19.80 18.76
N LEU A 52 -5.12 19.39 19.64
CA LEU A 52 -4.19 18.29 19.33
C LEU A 52 -4.96 16.98 19.11
N LYS A 53 -5.93 16.69 19.96
CA LYS A 53 -6.78 15.50 19.81
C LYS A 53 -7.60 15.54 18.51
N ARG A 54 -8.06 16.72 18.08
CA ARG A 54 -8.75 16.87 16.79
C ARG A 54 -7.81 16.62 15.61
N LEU A 55 -6.57 17.12 15.64
CA LEU A 55 -5.55 16.86 14.62
C LEU A 55 -5.26 15.36 14.52
N GLN A 56 -5.02 14.69 15.64
CA GLN A 56 -4.83 13.23 15.70
C GLN A 56 -6.04 12.47 15.16
N THR A 57 -7.27 12.93 15.45
CA THR A 57 -8.47 12.27 14.93
C THR A 57 -8.63 12.48 13.42
N TYR A 58 -8.23 13.62 12.86
CA TYR A 58 -8.21 13.80 11.40
C TYR A 58 -7.20 12.87 10.72
N GLU A 59 -6.02 12.70 11.30
CA GLU A 59 -5.03 11.74 10.83
C GLU A 59 -5.57 10.30 10.88
N GLN A 60 -6.16 9.86 12.00
CA GLN A 60 -6.79 8.55 12.10
C GLN A 60 -7.93 8.36 11.07
N LEU A 61 -8.75 9.37 10.85
CA LEU A 61 -9.81 9.31 9.83
C LEU A 61 -9.24 9.26 8.42
N PHE A 62 -8.15 9.96 8.16
CA PHE A 62 -7.42 9.83 6.90
C PHE A 62 -6.92 8.39 6.71
N GLU A 63 -6.24 7.79 7.70
CA GLU A 63 -5.74 6.42 7.64
C GLU A 63 -6.86 5.40 7.34
N GLU A 64 -8.03 5.56 7.99
CA GLU A 64 -9.18 4.70 7.75
C GLU A 64 -9.73 4.82 6.31
N TYR A 65 -9.65 6.00 5.72
CA TYR A 65 -10.16 6.26 4.37
C TYR A 65 -9.11 6.11 3.27
N TYR A 66 -7.83 6.09 3.58
CA TYR A 66 -6.72 6.20 2.64
C TYR A 66 -6.83 5.25 1.43
N VAL A 67 -7.10 3.97 1.66
CA VAL A 67 -7.29 2.98 0.60
C VAL A 67 -8.75 2.59 0.38
N PHE A 68 -9.66 3.17 1.16
CA PHE A 68 -11.07 2.83 1.17
C PHE A 68 -11.93 3.82 0.38
N GLN A 69 -11.71 5.13 0.54
CA GLN A 69 -12.53 6.15 -0.10
C GLN A 69 -11.76 7.47 -0.28
N PHE A 70 -11.32 7.73 -1.50
CA PHE A 70 -10.47 8.89 -1.86
C PHE A 70 -11.03 10.24 -1.40
N ASP A 71 -12.29 10.56 -1.73
CA ASP A 71 -12.89 11.87 -1.40
C ASP A 71 -12.97 12.14 0.11
N SER A 72 -13.25 11.08 0.87
CA SER A 72 -13.28 11.18 2.33
C SER A 72 -11.88 11.35 2.91
N ALA A 73 -10.89 10.60 2.43
CA ALA A 73 -9.48 10.76 2.80
C ALA A 73 -9.01 12.20 2.53
N MET A 74 -9.27 12.73 1.33
CA MET A 74 -8.95 14.11 0.94
C MET A 74 -9.65 15.13 1.84
N THR A 75 -10.91 14.88 2.21
CA THR A 75 -11.67 15.76 3.11
C THR A 75 -10.99 15.88 4.47
N TYR A 76 -10.53 14.78 5.07
CA TYR A 76 -9.92 14.81 6.40
C TYR A 76 -8.50 15.37 6.37
N LEU A 77 -7.73 15.13 5.33
CA LEU A 77 -6.43 15.80 5.12
C LEU A 77 -6.61 17.32 5.03
N ASN A 78 -7.55 17.80 4.22
CA ASN A 78 -7.79 19.24 4.10
C ASN A 78 -8.25 19.88 5.41
N LYS A 79 -9.07 19.19 6.23
CA LYS A 79 -9.45 19.63 7.57
C LYS A 79 -8.25 19.66 8.52
N GLY A 80 -7.38 18.66 8.46
CA GLY A 80 -6.15 18.61 9.24
C GLY A 80 -5.19 19.74 8.88
N ILE A 81 -4.93 19.96 7.59
CA ILE A 81 -4.10 21.05 7.08
C ILE A 81 -4.65 22.42 7.53
N LYS A 82 -5.96 22.64 7.38
CA LYS A 82 -6.60 23.90 7.80
C LYS A 82 -6.41 24.15 9.29
N LEU A 83 -6.74 23.16 10.13
CA LEU A 83 -6.61 23.29 11.59
C LEU A 83 -5.15 23.48 12.01
N ALA A 84 -4.21 22.77 11.40
CA ALA A 84 -2.79 22.90 11.67
C ALA A 84 -2.27 24.30 11.32
N LYS A 85 -2.72 24.89 10.19
CA LYS A 85 -2.42 26.29 9.83
C LYS A 85 -3.00 27.30 10.85
N GLU A 86 -4.28 27.17 11.20
CA GLU A 86 -4.96 28.06 12.17
C GLU A 86 -4.29 28.05 13.55
N THR A 87 -3.71 26.91 13.92
CA THR A 87 -3.06 26.70 15.24
C THR A 87 -1.54 26.77 15.19
N GLN A 88 -0.96 27.11 14.03
CA GLN A 88 0.49 27.17 13.80
C GLN A 88 1.22 25.88 14.16
N ASN A 89 0.57 24.72 13.99
CA ASN A 89 1.15 23.43 14.26
C ASN A 89 1.87 22.90 12.99
N THR A 90 3.15 23.22 12.88
CA THR A 90 3.98 22.88 11.71
C THR A 90 4.11 21.37 11.50
N TYR A 91 4.17 20.59 12.60
CA TYR A 91 4.25 19.13 12.51
C TYR A 91 3.06 18.54 11.74
N TYR A 92 1.83 18.81 12.19
CA TYR A 92 0.63 18.28 11.50
C TYR A 92 0.38 18.93 10.14
N TYR A 93 0.81 20.17 9.95
CA TYR A 93 0.77 20.81 8.63
C TYR A 93 1.62 20.02 7.63
N ASN A 94 2.89 19.74 7.96
CA ASN A 94 3.81 19.01 7.09
C ASN A 94 3.34 17.57 6.87
N SER A 95 3.00 16.83 7.93
CA SER A 95 2.53 15.43 7.82
C SER A 95 1.30 15.31 6.93
N ASN A 96 0.26 16.12 7.15
CA ASN A 96 -0.95 16.07 6.32
C ASN A 96 -0.69 16.53 4.87
N THR A 97 0.27 17.46 4.64
CA THR A 97 0.63 17.90 3.27
C THR A 97 1.37 16.80 2.52
N ILE A 98 2.28 16.07 3.18
CA ILE A 98 2.97 14.90 2.63
C ILE A 98 1.94 13.82 2.25
N SER A 99 1.05 13.47 3.19
CA SER A 99 0.01 12.48 2.97
C SER A 99 -0.97 12.87 1.85
N LYS A 100 -1.29 14.18 1.73
CA LYS A 100 -2.13 14.70 0.64
C LYS A 100 -1.45 14.54 -0.72
N ALA A 101 -0.15 14.81 -0.81
CA ALA A 101 0.60 14.62 -2.05
C ALA A 101 0.63 13.14 -2.47
N GLU A 102 0.82 12.23 -1.52
CA GLU A 102 0.76 10.80 -1.79
C GLU A 102 -0.62 10.36 -2.26
N LEU A 103 -1.69 10.78 -1.57
CA LEU A 103 -3.06 10.47 -1.96
C LEU A 103 -3.39 10.98 -3.37
N LEU A 104 -2.98 12.21 -3.72
CA LEU A 104 -3.13 12.75 -5.08
C LEU A 104 -2.45 11.87 -6.12
N SER A 105 -1.26 11.33 -5.82
CA SER A 105 -0.54 10.47 -6.75
C SER A 105 -1.25 9.13 -6.99
N ILE A 106 -1.90 8.57 -5.97
CA ILE A 106 -2.76 7.37 -6.11
C ILE A 106 -3.95 7.68 -7.02
N GLY A 107 -4.52 8.89 -6.93
CA GLY A 107 -5.57 9.36 -7.82
C GLY A 107 -5.11 9.75 -9.23
N GLY A 108 -3.83 9.57 -9.59
CA GLY A 108 -3.28 9.93 -10.89
C GLY A 108 -3.01 11.43 -11.09
N LEU A 109 -3.15 12.24 -10.04
CA LEU A 109 -2.97 13.70 -10.05
C LEU A 109 -1.51 14.08 -9.74
N TYR A 110 -0.59 13.61 -10.57
CA TYR A 110 0.86 13.68 -10.30
C TYR A 110 1.41 15.12 -10.24
N SER A 111 0.93 16.00 -11.11
CA SER A 111 1.35 17.41 -11.14
C SER A 111 0.93 18.12 -9.85
N GLU A 112 -0.30 17.87 -9.41
CA GLU A 112 -0.86 18.39 -8.17
C GLU A 112 -0.12 17.80 -6.95
N ALA A 113 0.21 16.51 -6.98
CA ALA A 113 1.00 15.86 -5.94
C ALA A 113 2.37 16.53 -5.76
N ILE A 114 3.08 16.79 -6.87
CA ILE A 114 4.37 17.52 -6.83
C ILE A 114 4.19 18.97 -6.37
N HIS A 115 3.10 19.64 -6.74
CA HIS A 115 2.82 20.99 -6.26
C HIS A 115 2.59 21.00 -4.74
N GLU A 116 1.78 20.09 -4.22
CA GLU A 116 1.49 19.99 -2.78
C GLU A 116 2.75 19.67 -1.96
N ILE A 117 3.54 18.65 -2.35
CA ILE A 117 4.69 18.23 -1.54
C ILE A 117 5.79 19.33 -1.46
N LYS A 118 5.86 20.21 -2.45
CA LYS A 118 6.77 21.37 -2.43
C LYS A 118 6.37 22.46 -1.41
N GLN A 119 5.17 22.40 -0.85
CA GLN A 119 4.74 23.32 0.21
C GLN A 119 5.32 22.94 1.58
N VAL A 120 5.91 21.76 1.71
CA VAL A 120 6.49 21.27 2.95
C VAL A 120 7.80 21.98 3.25
N ASP A 121 7.89 22.58 4.45
CA ASP A 121 9.17 23.10 4.95
C ASP A 121 10.03 21.94 5.47
N THR A 122 11.02 21.57 4.65
CA THR A 122 11.90 20.45 4.97
C THR A 122 12.92 20.76 6.09
N THR A 123 13.11 22.02 6.47
CA THR A 123 14.08 22.41 7.50
C THR A 123 13.60 22.04 8.91
N GLY A 124 12.28 21.93 9.10
CA GLY A 124 11.64 21.62 10.38
C GLY A 124 11.14 20.17 10.53
N LEU A 125 11.45 19.29 9.57
CA LEU A 125 11.01 17.90 9.63
C LEU A 125 11.79 17.10 10.68
N ASP A 126 11.11 16.25 11.42
CA ASP A 126 11.78 15.22 12.23
C ASP A 126 12.24 14.03 11.35
N LYS A 127 12.88 13.03 11.99
CA LYS A 127 13.40 11.86 11.27
C LYS A 127 12.30 11.09 10.52
N ALA A 128 11.15 10.88 11.15
CA ALA A 128 10.03 10.15 10.56
C ALA A 128 9.42 10.94 9.37
N GLN A 129 9.23 12.24 9.55
CA GLN A 129 8.72 13.11 8.49
C GLN A 129 9.68 13.23 7.30
N HIS A 130 11.00 13.23 7.53
CA HIS A 130 11.99 13.17 6.44
C HIS A 130 11.85 11.86 5.64
N PHE A 131 11.67 10.73 6.33
CA PHE A 131 11.43 9.46 5.67
C PHE A 131 10.18 9.54 4.80
N GLU A 132 9.04 9.92 5.38
CA GLU A 132 7.75 10.02 4.68
C GLU A 132 7.81 11.00 3.49
N TYR A 133 8.47 12.15 3.64
CA TYR A 133 8.64 13.13 2.57
C TYR A 133 9.37 12.54 1.36
N TYR A 134 10.53 11.92 1.57
CA TYR A 134 11.30 11.35 0.47
C TYR A 134 10.66 10.06 -0.07
N PHE A 135 10.03 9.26 0.79
CA PHE A 135 9.34 8.05 0.36
C PHE A 135 8.08 8.36 -0.44
N SER A 136 7.33 9.39 -0.08
CA SER A 136 6.20 9.88 -0.89
C SER A 136 6.66 10.39 -2.26
N LEU A 137 7.78 11.12 -2.34
CA LEU A 137 8.36 11.52 -3.62
C LEU A 137 8.79 10.30 -4.47
N PHE A 138 9.38 9.28 -3.85
CA PHE A 138 9.67 8.00 -4.52
C PHE A 138 8.39 7.39 -5.10
N ARG A 139 7.31 7.29 -4.32
CA ARG A 139 6.03 6.70 -4.77
C ARG A 139 5.37 7.52 -5.87
N ILE A 140 5.31 8.85 -5.74
CA ILE A 140 4.78 9.74 -6.78
C ILE A 140 5.48 9.49 -8.11
N HIS A 141 6.80 9.44 -8.12
CA HIS A 141 7.56 9.23 -9.34
C HIS A 141 7.49 7.80 -9.87
N THR A 142 7.33 6.80 -9.00
CA THR A 142 7.09 5.40 -9.40
C THR A 142 5.75 5.27 -10.11
N TYR A 143 4.67 5.76 -9.51
CA TYR A 143 3.33 5.71 -10.10
C TYR A 143 3.25 6.51 -11.41
N TRP A 144 3.91 7.67 -11.46
CA TRP A 144 3.96 8.46 -12.68
C TRP A 144 4.71 7.74 -13.81
N ALA A 145 5.82 7.07 -13.50
CA ALA A 145 6.54 6.24 -14.46
C ALA A 145 5.68 5.10 -15.00
N ASP A 146 4.95 4.42 -14.12
CA ASP A 146 4.06 3.31 -14.48
C ASP A 146 2.88 3.80 -15.35
N PHE A 147 2.31 4.97 -15.03
CA PHE A 147 1.25 5.58 -15.80
C PHE A 147 1.71 6.00 -17.21
N CYS A 148 2.85 6.67 -17.33
CA CYS A 148 3.39 7.10 -18.62
C CYS A 148 3.68 5.92 -19.54
N ASN A 149 4.37 4.91 -19.02
CA ASN A 149 4.78 3.68 -19.72
C ASN A 149 5.30 3.93 -21.15
N ASP A 150 6.14 4.96 -21.32
CA ASP A 150 6.66 5.41 -22.61
C ASP A 150 8.20 5.54 -22.57
N LYS A 151 8.83 5.71 -23.75
CA LYS A 151 10.29 5.76 -23.87
C LYS A 151 10.90 7.10 -23.47
N THR A 152 10.11 8.17 -23.36
CA THR A 152 10.59 9.54 -23.13
C THR A 152 10.54 9.93 -21.67
N TYR A 153 9.38 9.77 -21.02
CA TYR A 153 9.14 10.27 -19.66
C TYR A 153 9.39 9.21 -18.59
N THR A 154 9.06 7.94 -18.86
CA THR A 154 9.27 6.83 -17.91
C THR A 154 10.69 6.77 -17.35
N PRO A 155 11.79 6.82 -18.17
CA PRO A 155 13.14 6.76 -17.63
C PRO A 155 13.46 7.91 -16.66
N THR A 156 12.98 9.11 -16.97
CA THR A 156 13.19 10.29 -16.11
C THR A 156 12.52 10.11 -14.74
N HIS A 157 11.29 9.62 -14.72
CA HIS A 157 10.58 9.37 -13.46
C HIS A 157 11.18 8.19 -12.68
N ARG A 158 11.63 7.13 -13.36
CA ARG A 158 12.35 6.02 -12.70
C ARG A 158 13.64 6.47 -12.01
N LEU A 159 14.44 7.32 -12.67
CA LEU A 159 15.66 7.88 -12.06
C LEU A 159 15.35 8.73 -10.85
N LYS A 160 14.33 9.60 -10.92
CA LYS A 160 13.91 10.40 -9.76
C LYS A 160 13.41 9.53 -8.61
N ALA A 161 12.63 8.49 -8.90
CA ALA A 161 12.19 7.54 -7.88
C ALA A 161 13.39 6.91 -7.16
N GLN A 162 14.40 6.43 -7.89
CA GLN A 162 15.63 5.89 -7.30
C GLN A 162 16.35 6.89 -6.41
N GLU A 163 16.49 8.14 -6.86
CA GLU A 163 17.14 9.21 -6.09
C GLU A 163 16.41 9.48 -4.78
N TYR A 164 15.07 9.56 -4.81
CA TYR A 164 14.28 9.84 -3.62
C TYR A 164 14.28 8.65 -2.65
N LEU A 165 14.24 7.42 -3.14
CA LEU A 165 14.35 6.25 -2.27
C LEU A 165 15.72 6.19 -1.59
N LYS A 166 16.82 6.51 -2.30
CA LYS A 166 18.15 6.66 -1.70
C LYS A 166 18.19 7.73 -0.59
N LYS A 167 17.46 8.85 -0.78
CA LYS A 167 17.36 9.92 0.23
C LYS A 167 16.48 9.53 1.42
N ALA A 168 15.47 8.68 1.23
CA ALA A 168 14.58 8.23 2.30
C ALA A 168 15.28 7.27 3.28
N MET A 169 16.02 6.30 2.78
CA MET A 169 16.57 5.20 3.58
C MET A 169 17.37 5.60 4.82
N PRO A 170 18.22 6.66 4.83
CA PRO A 170 18.91 7.11 6.04
C PRO A 170 18.00 7.54 7.18
N PHE A 171 16.74 7.87 6.88
CA PHE A 171 15.73 8.27 7.86
C PHE A 171 14.79 7.12 8.26
N CYS A 172 14.90 5.96 7.61
CA CYS A 172 14.04 4.81 7.92
C CYS A 172 14.24 4.33 9.36
N ASP A 173 13.16 3.89 9.98
CA ASP A 173 13.23 3.23 11.29
C ASP A 173 13.64 1.75 11.11
N GLU A 174 14.89 1.45 11.42
CA GLU A 174 15.47 0.11 11.31
C GLU A 174 14.85 -0.91 12.27
N THR A 175 14.17 -0.43 13.33
CA THR A 175 13.48 -1.25 14.33
C THR A 175 12.01 -1.49 13.99
N GLY A 176 11.49 -0.77 13.01
CA GLY A 176 10.10 -0.85 12.56
C GLY A 176 9.78 -2.16 11.85
N LYS A 177 8.56 -2.67 12.05
CA LYS A 177 8.10 -3.91 11.39
C LYS A 177 8.08 -3.82 9.86
N THR A 178 8.03 -2.60 9.31
CA THR A 178 8.02 -2.34 7.86
C THR A 178 9.41 -2.21 7.26
N TYR A 179 10.47 -2.24 8.07
CA TYR A 179 11.84 -2.04 7.61
C TYR A 179 12.26 -3.01 6.50
N GLU A 180 11.96 -4.31 6.68
CA GLU A 180 12.27 -5.32 5.69
C GLU A 180 11.50 -5.10 4.36
N TYR A 181 10.28 -4.58 4.41
CA TYR A 181 9.55 -4.16 3.21
C TYR A 181 10.30 -3.04 2.47
N TYR A 182 10.74 -2.00 3.17
CA TYR A 182 11.48 -0.89 2.57
C TYR A 182 12.84 -1.32 2.00
N LEU A 183 13.52 -2.28 2.64
CA LEU A 183 14.74 -2.89 2.08
C LEU A 183 14.45 -3.69 0.80
N GLY A 184 13.29 -4.34 0.71
CA GLY A 184 12.81 -4.97 -0.52
C GLY A 184 12.64 -3.96 -1.65
N GLU A 185 11.94 -2.86 -1.40
CA GLU A 185 11.79 -1.75 -2.36
C GLU A 185 13.16 -1.20 -2.80
N TYR A 186 14.07 -0.99 -1.85
CA TYR A 186 15.42 -0.51 -2.14
C TYR A 186 16.20 -1.49 -3.03
N ALA A 187 16.08 -2.78 -2.76
CA ALA A 187 16.72 -3.82 -3.56
C ALA A 187 16.17 -3.86 -5.00
N VAL A 188 14.86 -3.67 -5.20
CA VAL A 188 14.23 -3.58 -6.53
C VAL A 188 14.70 -2.32 -7.24
N PHE A 189 14.40 -1.17 -6.69
CA PHE A 189 14.47 0.11 -7.42
C PHE A 189 15.87 0.70 -7.47
N VAL A 190 16.72 0.45 -6.48
CA VAL A 190 18.06 1.05 -6.37
C VAL A 190 19.17 0.07 -6.72
N LEU A 191 19.12 -1.13 -6.15
CA LEU A 191 20.17 -2.12 -6.35
C LEU A 191 19.97 -2.98 -7.63
N ASN A 192 18.77 -2.95 -8.20
CA ASN A 192 18.36 -3.83 -9.29
C ASN A 192 18.70 -5.30 -8.99
N ASN A 193 18.41 -5.72 -7.76
CA ASN A 193 18.73 -7.06 -7.24
C ASN A 193 17.44 -7.78 -6.79
N PRO A 194 16.77 -8.49 -7.70
CA PRO A 194 15.51 -9.18 -7.39
C PRO A 194 15.67 -10.29 -6.35
N GLN A 195 16.83 -10.95 -6.25
CA GLN A 195 17.09 -12.00 -5.27
C GLN A 195 17.16 -11.41 -3.84
N ALA A 196 17.83 -10.28 -3.68
CA ALA A 196 17.84 -9.56 -2.40
C ALA A 196 16.45 -9.06 -2.03
N ALA A 197 15.69 -8.51 -2.99
CA ALA A 197 14.31 -8.06 -2.80
C ALA A 197 13.41 -9.21 -2.32
N HIS A 198 13.47 -10.36 -2.99
CA HIS A 198 12.75 -11.58 -2.59
C HIS A 198 13.04 -11.94 -1.12
N ALA A 199 14.33 -11.99 -0.75
CA ALA A 199 14.73 -12.34 0.61
C ALA A 199 14.18 -11.36 1.67
N HIS A 200 14.14 -10.07 1.35
CA HIS A 200 13.59 -9.03 2.23
C HIS A 200 12.06 -9.15 2.34
N TYR A 201 11.32 -9.35 1.25
CA TYR A 201 9.87 -9.54 1.31
C TYR A 201 9.47 -10.80 2.07
N VAL A 202 10.23 -11.91 1.95
CA VAL A 202 10.02 -13.12 2.76
C VAL A 202 10.20 -12.85 4.26
N LYS A 203 11.13 -11.98 4.65
CA LYS A 203 11.27 -11.57 6.04
C LYS A 203 10.14 -10.63 6.47
N ALA A 204 9.75 -9.69 5.61
CA ALA A 204 8.68 -8.74 5.87
C ALA A 204 7.36 -9.44 6.23
N ILE A 205 6.92 -10.41 5.42
CA ILE A 205 5.67 -11.14 5.68
C ILE A 205 5.65 -11.95 6.98
N LYS A 206 6.81 -12.26 7.56
CA LYS A 206 6.90 -12.93 8.87
C LYS A 206 6.71 -12.00 10.05
N GLN A 207 6.95 -10.68 9.86
CA GLN A 207 6.91 -9.66 10.90
C GLN A 207 5.63 -8.82 10.85
N LEU A 208 5.04 -8.70 9.66
CA LEU A 208 3.87 -7.88 9.41
C LEU A 208 2.58 -8.59 9.82
N PRO A 209 1.58 -7.88 10.36
CA PRO A 209 0.24 -8.42 10.53
C PRO A 209 -0.36 -8.85 9.18
N GLN A 210 -0.96 -10.03 9.13
CA GLN A 210 -1.47 -10.60 7.87
C GLN A 210 -2.59 -9.77 7.22
N ASN A 211 -3.31 -8.99 8.02
CA ASN A 211 -4.32 -8.05 7.56
C ASN A 211 -3.78 -6.62 7.38
N SER A 212 -2.47 -6.42 7.23
CA SER A 212 -1.89 -5.10 6.98
C SER A 212 -1.65 -4.86 5.49
N ARG A 213 -1.73 -3.59 5.08
CA ARG A 213 -1.41 -3.18 3.71
C ARG A 213 0.01 -3.59 3.29
N PHE A 214 1.00 -3.42 4.17
CA PHE A 214 2.38 -3.80 3.86
C PHE A 214 2.55 -5.31 3.69
N TYR A 215 1.76 -6.12 4.40
CA TYR A 215 1.71 -7.56 4.16
C TYR A 215 1.15 -7.87 2.76
N ALA A 216 0.03 -7.26 2.38
CA ALA A 216 -0.56 -7.42 1.06
C ALA A 216 0.45 -7.03 -0.05
N MET A 217 1.08 -5.86 0.06
CA MET A 217 2.08 -5.38 -0.89
C MET A 217 3.30 -6.32 -0.97
N SER A 218 3.80 -6.84 0.17
CA SER A 218 4.90 -7.81 0.19
C SER A 218 4.53 -9.13 -0.47
N CYS A 219 3.31 -9.62 -0.24
CA CYS A 219 2.78 -10.81 -0.91
C CYS A 219 2.66 -10.57 -2.43
N PHE A 220 2.16 -9.42 -2.84
CA PHE A 220 2.07 -9.07 -4.26
C PHE A 220 3.45 -9.04 -4.93
N ALA A 221 4.44 -8.43 -4.29
CA ALA A 221 5.82 -8.42 -4.79
C ALA A 221 6.42 -9.83 -4.90
N LEU A 222 6.15 -10.70 -3.90
CA LEU A 222 6.57 -12.11 -3.93
C LEU A 222 5.89 -12.90 -5.06
N SER A 223 4.62 -12.64 -5.34
CA SER A 223 3.93 -13.29 -6.47
C SER A 223 4.63 -13.02 -7.79
N GLY A 224 5.00 -11.76 -8.03
CA GLY A 224 5.78 -11.38 -9.22
C GLY A 224 7.17 -12.04 -9.25
N SER A 225 7.85 -12.13 -8.10
CA SER A 225 9.15 -12.82 -8.01
C SER A 225 9.02 -14.30 -8.38
N TYR A 226 8.05 -15.01 -7.82
CA TYR A 226 7.82 -16.43 -8.15
C TYR A 226 7.36 -16.64 -9.59
N GLY A 227 6.55 -15.72 -10.14
CA GLY A 227 6.18 -15.76 -11.55
C GLY A 227 7.39 -15.66 -12.48
N ASN A 228 8.34 -14.77 -12.19
CA ASN A 228 9.59 -14.63 -12.92
C ASN A 228 10.49 -15.87 -12.82
N GLU A 229 10.40 -16.64 -11.75
CA GLU A 229 11.09 -17.91 -11.55
C GLU A 229 10.37 -19.11 -12.22
N GLY A 230 9.18 -18.89 -12.78
CA GLY A 230 8.33 -19.93 -13.36
C GLY A 230 7.64 -20.82 -12.30
N ASN A 231 7.63 -20.41 -11.04
CA ASN A 231 6.95 -21.11 -9.95
C ASN A 231 5.49 -20.68 -9.85
N THR A 232 4.68 -21.20 -10.75
CA THR A 232 3.26 -20.81 -10.89
C THR A 232 2.43 -21.10 -9.64
N GLU A 233 2.71 -22.19 -8.93
CA GLU A 233 2.03 -22.55 -7.70
C GLU A 233 2.25 -21.51 -6.59
N LYS A 234 3.51 -21.09 -6.40
CA LYS A 234 3.82 -20.03 -5.42
C LYS A 234 3.31 -18.67 -5.88
N GLN A 235 3.35 -18.38 -7.16
CA GLN A 235 2.77 -17.17 -7.71
C GLN A 235 1.29 -17.05 -7.32
N GLU A 236 0.51 -18.10 -7.54
CA GLU A 236 -0.90 -18.13 -7.17
C GLU A 236 -1.10 -18.01 -5.66
N GLU A 237 -0.35 -18.79 -4.86
CA GLU A 237 -0.41 -18.71 -3.39
C GLU A 237 -0.28 -17.27 -2.91
N PHE A 238 0.72 -16.53 -3.42
CA PHE A 238 0.98 -15.17 -2.98
C PHE A 238 0.02 -14.12 -3.56
N LEU A 239 -0.55 -14.34 -4.74
CA LEU A 239 -1.68 -13.53 -5.24
C LEU A 239 -2.92 -13.69 -4.35
N LEU A 240 -3.24 -14.92 -3.93
CA LEU A 240 -4.34 -15.20 -3.01
C LEU A 240 -4.12 -14.54 -1.65
N LEU A 241 -2.91 -14.65 -1.07
CA LEU A 241 -2.59 -14.03 0.23
C LEU A 241 -2.70 -12.51 0.17
N SER A 242 -2.23 -11.88 -0.92
CA SER A 242 -2.36 -10.44 -1.14
C SER A 242 -3.82 -10.02 -1.28
N SER A 243 -4.60 -10.72 -2.11
CA SER A 243 -6.03 -10.45 -2.33
C SER A 243 -6.85 -10.59 -1.03
N ILE A 244 -6.59 -11.62 -0.24
CA ILE A 244 -7.22 -11.84 1.06
C ILE A 244 -6.95 -10.65 1.98
N ALA A 245 -5.69 -10.22 2.10
CA ALA A 245 -5.31 -9.09 2.95
C ALA A 245 -5.97 -7.78 2.49
N ASP A 246 -6.05 -7.53 1.18
CA ASP A 246 -6.72 -6.35 0.63
C ASP A 246 -8.22 -6.33 0.93
N ILE A 247 -8.90 -7.47 0.81
CA ILE A 247 -10.34 -7.56 1.13
C ILE A 247 -10.57 -7.37 2.64
N GLU A 248 -9.75 -7.99 3.51
CA GLU A 248 -9.83 -7.82 4.96
C GLU A 248 -9.60 -6.35 5.38
N ASN A 249 -8.75 -5.60 4.65
CA ASN A 249 -8.50 -4.17 4.86
C ASN A 249 -9.57 -3.25 4.25
N CYS A 250 -10.55 -3.79 3.51
CA CYS A 250 -11.47 -3.02 2.69
C CYS A 250 -10.77 -2.13 1.67
N THR A 251 -9.64 -2.56 1.12
CA THR A 251 -8.92 -1.85 0.07
C THR A 251 -9.77 -1.83 -1.20
N MET A 252 -9.98 -0.65 -1.78
CA MET A 252 -10.77 -0.50 -3.01
C MET A 252 -9.94 -0.75 -4.27
N GLU A 253 -8.62 -0.60 -4.18
CA GLU A 253 -7.69 -0.99 -5.24
C GLU A 253 -7.51 -2.51 -5.23
N ASN A 254 -7.98 -3.18 -6.27
CA ASN A 254 -7.99 -4.66 -6.33
C ASN A 254 -6.88 -5.19 -7.25
N PHE A 255 -5.69 -4.61 -7.23
CA PHE A 255 -4.60 -5.05 -8.13
C PHE A 255 -4.24 -6.53 -7.96
N ALA A 256 -4.16 -7.02 -6.74
CA ALA A 256 -3.86 -8.42 -6.49
C ALA A 256 -4.97 -9.33 -7.03
N LEU A 257 -6.24 -8.97 -6.83
CA LEU A 257 -7.38 -9.71 -7.32
C LEU A 257 -7.47 -9.71 -8.85
N GLN A 258 -7.21 -8.57 -9.49
CA GLN A 258 -7.13 -8.48 -10.95
C GLN A 258 -6.00 -9.35 -11.52
N ASN A 259 -4.83 -9.35 -10.89
CA ASN A 259 -3.72 -10.20 -11.31
C ASN A 259 -4.01 -11.68 -11.05
N LEU A 260 -4.74 -12.03 -10.00
CA LEU A 260 -5.21 -13.39 -9.75
C LEU A 260 -6.18 -13.85 -10.84
N ALA A 261 -7.14 -13.00 -11.22
CA ALA A 261 -8.06 -13.28 -12.32
C ALA A 261 -7.31 -13.50 -13.64
N MET A 262 -6.35 -12.63 -13.95
CA MET A 262 -5.50 -12.80 -15.14
C MET A 262 -4.67 -14.09 -15.09
N TYR A 263 -4.09 -14.41 -13.93
CA TYR A 263 -3.33 -15.65 -13.74
C TYR A 263 -4.21 -16.88 -14.00
N ILE A 264 -5.42 -16.93 -13.46
CA ILE A 264 -6.38 -18.05 -13.67
C ILE A 264 -6.74 -18.13 -15.15
N PHE A 265 -7.05 -17.01 -15.79
CA PHE A 265 -7.36 -16.97 -17.22
C PHE A 265 -6.22 -17.53 -18.10
N GLU A 266 -4.98 -17.26 -17.76
CA GLU A 266 -3.81 -17.68 -18.54
C GLU A 266 -3.44 -19.17 -18.30
N HIS A 267 -3.61 -19.66 -17.07
CA HIS A 267 -3.10 -20.97 -16.65
C HIS A 267 -4.18 -22.04 -16.49
N ASN A 268 -5.43 -21.67 -16.24
CA ASN A 268 -6.54 -22.57 -15.94
C ASN A 268 -7.73 -22.31 -16.87
N LYS A 269 -7.60 -22.67 -18.14
CA LYS A 269 -8.65 -22.44 -19.16
C LYS A 269 -10.01 -23.07 -18.82
N ASP A 270 -10.02 -24.09 -17.97
CA ASP A 270 -11.24 -24.75 -17.52
C ASP A 270 -11.93 -24.01 -16.35
N GLU A 271 -11.31 -22.96 -15.80
CA GLU A 271 -11.79 -22.15 -14.66
C GLU A 271 -12.13 -20.70 -15.08
N LEU A 272 -12.58 -20.48 -16.32
CA LEU A 272 -12.92 -19.12 -16.83
C LEU A 272 -14.01 -18.43 -16.00
N ASP A 273 -14.98 -19.19 -15.51
CA ASP A 273 -16.05 -18.65 -14.64
C ASP A 273 -15.45 -18.10 -13.33
N LEU A 274 -14.44 -18.76 -12.77
CA LEU A 274 -13.73 -18.29 -11.58
C LEU A 274 -12.93 -17.02 -11.85
N ALA A 275 -12.27 -16.94 -13.03
CA ALA A 275 -11.55 -15.73 -13.43
C ALA A 275 -12.51 -14.51 -13.61
N GLN A 276 -13.76 -14.74 -14.02
CA GLN A 276 -14.78 -13.70 -14.12
C GLN A 276 -15.36 -13.29 -12.75
N GLN A 277 -15.35 -14.19 -11.78
CA GLN A 277 -15.83 -13.92 -10.43
C GLN A 277 -14.88 -12.99 -9.67
N TYR A 278 -13.58 -13.06 -9.92
CA TYR A 278 -12.54 -12.24 -9.30
C TYR A 278 -12.30 -10.96 -10.09
#